data_1b7f70bbce144472367dd0065efcee1f
#
_entry.id   1b7f70bbce144472367dd0065efcee1f
#
_cell.length_a   1.000
_cell.length_b   1.000
_cell.length_c   1.000
_cell.angle_alpha   90.00
_cell.angle_beta   90.00
_cell.angle_gamma   90.00
#
_symmetry.space_group_name_H-M   'P 1'
#
loop_
_entity.id
_entity.type
_entity.pdbx_description
1 polymer ?
#
loop_
_entity_poly.entity_id
_entity_poly.type
_entity_poly.pdbx_seq_one_letter_code
_entity_poly.pdbx_strand_id
1 'polypeptide(L)'
;MCGIIGYVGSRTAKDLLILGLERLEYRGYDSAGICLLEDDGLDYVRAVGNLDQLKEAAGPNGSQSTTGVGHTRWATHGKVSYENAHPLTGCVDADVAVVLNGIVENFMELRDSLAAEGHTFSSETDAEVVAHLVERHYDGDLAEAVRAAYQELDGHFAFVVIHREHPGTLVGARLQCPLVVGCGDGEMFLASSIAAFLRETRRVKLIEDDEIAVITPFGVRFVSVEGQLREREEMEVDWDDEAAEKQGYETFMLKEIYEQPQAVADTIGERVRGGRFELEDIGLTDVEIQNLRRMVILACGTAYHAGVIGRYVVEEWARLPCEPDIASEWVYRNPVLAKDTLVVGISQSGETRDTVQAVRLARQSGARTVAITNLMGTQITREVDRVLYTRAGMEMGVAATKTFTAQVTLMYLLALRLAQVRRTLPEEEIEQILGEVQALPTKIATYLDGDHPIEEIAQRHYQKPFFLYLGRHIGLPVCLEGALKLKEISYIPTEAYSAGEMKHGPIALLDEEIPVVVVATDSHVYDKVVSNIQEVRARGAEVVAIATDGNEDIQHHADDVVYVPRTHPFLQAALAVIPLQLIAYRIARLRGMNVDQPRNLAKTVTVE
;
A
#
# COMPACT_ATOMS: atom_id res chain seq x y z
N MET A 1 9.28 -3.20 -3.65
CA MET A 1 9.79 -2.85 -2.32
C MET A 1 10.36 -4.08 -1.65
N CYS A 2 11.42 -3.93 -0.83
CA CYS A 2 12.10 -5.05 -0.19
C CYS A 2 11.49 -5.38 1.18
N GLY A 3 11.77 -6.58 1.70
CA GLY A 3 11.42 -6.99 3.05
C GLY A 3 12.66 -7.30 3.87
N ILE A 4 12.76 -6.75 5.08
CA ILE A 4 13.82 -7.05 6.05
C ILE A 4 13.22 -7.79 7.24
N ILE A 5 13.93 -8.81 7.73
CA ILE A 5 13.74 -9.40 9.05
C ILE A 5 15.10 -9.71 9.67
N GLY A 6 15.27 -9.38 10.93
CA GLY A 6 16.37 -9.80 11.80
C GLY A 6 15.80 -10.50 13.04
N TYR A 7 16.52 -11.48 13.53
CA TYR A 7 16.18 -12.22 14.75
C TYR A 7 17.40 -12.41 15.64
N VAL A 8 17.19 -12.25 16.94
CA VAL A 8 18.15 -12.60 17.98
C VAL A 8 17.40 -13.15 19.20
N GLY A 9 17.79 -14.33 19.68
CA GLY A 9 17.07 -14.95 20.79
C GLY A 9 17.63 -16.30 21.22
N SER A 10 16.74 -17.18 21.68
CA SER A 10 17.09 -18.54 22.14
C SER A 10 16.67 -19.65 21.19
N ARG A 11 15.84 -19.34 20.19
CA ARG A 11 15.38 -20.29 19.18
C ARG A 11 16.28 -20.25 17.94
N THR A 12 16.15 -21.25 17.08
CA THR A 12 16.86 -21.28 15.78
C THR A 12 16.37 -20.13 14.88
N ALA A 13 17.31 -19.31 14.42
CA ALA A 13 17.01 -18.11 13.63
C ALA A 13 16.47 -18.46 12.23
N LYS A 14 16.99 -19.51 11.58
CA LYS A 14 16.69 -19.87 10.20
C LYS A 14 15.19 -19.96 9.92
N ASP A 15 14.46 -20.74 10.73
CA ASP A 15 13.03 -20.98 10.50
C ASP A 15 12.21 -19.70 10.71
N LEU A 16 12.57 -18.90 11.72
CA LEU A 16 11.91 -17.63 12.03
C LEU A 16 12.14 -16.59 10.93
N LEU A 17 13.37 -16.53 10.38
CA LEU A 17 13.67 -15.66 9.26
C LEU A 17 12.88 -16.05 8.01
N ILE A 18 12.85 -17.34 7.66
CA ILE A 18 12.08 -17.81 6.50
C ILE A 18 10.60 -17.53 6.67
N LEU A 19 10.00 -17.82 7.84
CA LEU A 19 8.60 -17.54 8.14
C LEU A 19 8.29 -16.04 8.08
N GLY A 20 9.20 -15.20 8.57
CA GLY A 20 9.04 -13.76 8.48
C GLY A 20 9.14 -13.24 7.05
N LEU A 21 10.06 -13.80 6.24
CA LEU A 21 10.20 -13.45 4.83
C LEU A 21 8.97 -13.88 4.01
N GLU A 22 8.32 -15.01 4.33
CA GLU A 22 7.06 -15.43 3.71
C GLU A 22 5.98 -14.35 3.82
N ARG A 23 5.92 -13.69 4.96
CA ARG A 23 4.97 -12.63 5.23
C ARG A 23 5.37 -11.29 4.63
N LEU A 24 6.61 -11.16 4.16
CA LEU A 24 7.12 -9.97 3.48
C LEU A 24 7.26 -10.17 1.96
N GLU A 25 7.05 -11.38 1.44
CA GLU A 25 7.27 -11.71 0.03
C GLU A 25 6.44 -10.83 -0.92
N TYR A 26 5.23 -10.43 -0.51
CA TYR A 26 4.40 -9.48 -1.26
C TYR A 26 5.07 -8.11 -1.50
N ARG A 27 6.17 -7.82 -0.78
CA ARG A 27 6.97 -6.61 -0.94
C ARG A 27 8.06 -6.72 -1.99
N GLY A 28 8.60 -7.93 -2.25
CA GLY A 28 9.64 -8.15 -3.24
C GLY A 28 9.91 -9.63 -3.43
N TYR A 29 10.08 -10.06 -4.66
CA TYR A 29 10.23 -11.46 -5.05
C TYR A 29 11.22 -11.67 -6.20
N ASP A 30 12.10 -10.68 -6.47
CA ASP A 30 13.13 -10.79 -7.50
C ASP A 30 14.31 -11.64 -7.05
N SER A 31 14.64 -11.57 -5.77
CA SER A 31 15.60 -12.44 -5.09
C SER A 31 15.35 -12.42 -3.58
N ALA A 32 15.84 -13.44 -2.89
CA ALA A 32 15.77 -13.54 -1.44
C ALA A 32 17.07 -14.12 -0.87
N GLY A 33 17.33 -13.87 0.41
CA GLY A 33 18.46 -14.49 1.10
C GLY A 33 18.39 -14.31 2.61
N ILE A 34 19.16 -15.14 3.30
CA ILE A 34 19.37 -15.11 4.74
C ILE A 34 20.86 -15.16 5.05
N CYS A 35 21.25 -14.57 6.18
CA CYS A 35 22.57 -14.75 6.78
C CYS A 35 22.41 -15.13 8.25
N LEU A 36 23.11 -16.17 8.65
CA LEU A 36 23.11 -16.72 10.00
C LEU A 36 24.50 -16.53 10.61
N LEU A 37 24.55 -16.20 11.88
CA LEU A 37 25.80 -16.11 12.63
C LEU A 37 26.08 -17.46 13.29
N GLU A 38 26.99 -18.23 12.71
CA GLU A 38 27.46 -19.51 13.21
C GLU A 38 28.76 -19.37 14.02
N ASP A 39 29.18 -20.43 14.70
CA ASP A 39 30.40 -20.41 15.52
C ASP A 39 31.69 -20.12 14.72
N ASP A 40 31.70 -20.46 13.43
CA ASP A 40 32.84 -20.29 12.52
C ASP A 40 32.75 -19.04 11.63
N GLY A 41 31.67 -18.26 11.74
CA GLY A 41 31.48 -17.01 11.00
C GLY A 41 30.06 -16.81 10.48
N LEU A 42 29.96 -16.00 9.44
CA LEU A 42 28.68 -15.70 8.78
C LEU A 42 28.41 -16.72 7.67
N ASP A 43 27.30 -17.47 7.81
CA ASP A 43 26.79 -18.36 6.77
C ASP A 43 25.61 -17.70 6.05
N TYR A 44 25.73 -17.48 4.73
CA TYR A 44 24.67 -16.83 3.96
C TYR A 44 24.23 -17.66 2.76
N VAL A 45 22.92 -17.67 2.55
CA VAL A 45 22.29 -18.34 1.41
C VAL A 45 21.46 -17.31 0.66
N ARG A 46 21.64 -17.24 -0.65
CA ARG A 46 20.91 -16.33 -1.55
C ARG A 46 20.27 -17.12 -2.68
N ALA A 47 19.16 -16.64 -3.20
CA ALA A 47 18.49 -17.20 -4.37
C ALA A 47 17.89 -16.10 -5.24
N VAL A 48 17.95 -16.31 -6.56
CA VAL A 48 17.22 -15.48 -7.53
C VAL A 48 15.82 -16.05 -7.70
N GLY A 49 14.80 -15.18 -7.69
CA GLY A 49 13.40 -15.55 -7.75
C GLY A 49 12.72 -15.42 -6.38
N ASN A 50 11.58 -16.07 -6.25
CA ASN A 50 10.74 -16.01 -5.07
C ASN A 50 11.33 -16.82 -3.89
N LEU A 51 10.63 -16.81 -2.75
CA LEU A 51 11.11 -17.44 -1.52
C LEU A 51 11.23 -18.98 -1.61
N ASP A 52 10.49 -19.64 -2.52
CA ASP A 52 10.60 -21.08 -2.71
C ASP A 52 12.01 -21.49 -3.18
N GLN A 53 12.65 -20.67 -4.03
CA GLN A 53 14.04 -20.88 -4.45
C GLN A 53 15.01 -20.72 -3.28
N LEU A 54 14.76 -19.76 -2.37
CA LEU A 54 15.57 -19.62 -1.16
C LEU A 54 15.41 -20.83 -0.22
N LYS A 55 14.18 -21.33 -0.01
CA LYS A 55 13.92 -22.52 0.80
C LYS A 55 14.65 -23.74 0.25
N GLU A 56 14.59 -23.93 -1.07
CA GLU A 56 15.31 -25.04 -1.74
C GLU A 56 16.84 -24.89 -1.56
N ALA A 57 17.39 -23.71 -1.77
CA ALA A 57 18.81 -23.42 -1.61
C ALA A 57 19.28 -23.57 -0.15
N ALA A 58 18.49 -23.11 0.81
CA ALA A 58 18.80 -23.21 2.24
C ALA A 58 18.71 -24.65 2.78
N GLY A 59 18.01 -25.54 2.05
CA GLY A 59 17.87 -26.96 2.38
C GLY A 59 17.24 -27.24 3.76
N PRO A 60 17.03 -28.52 4.09
CA PRO A 60 16.40 -28.92 5.36
C PRO A 60 17.36 -28.95 6.55
N ASN A 61 18.67 -28.77 6.35
CA ASN A 61 19.66 -28.88 7.42
C ASN A 61 19.47 -27.74 8.44
N GLY A 62 19.28 -28.13 9.70
CA GLY A 62 19.04 -27.24 10.81
C GLY A 62 20.34 -26.57 11.28
N SER A 63 20.55 -25.31 10.92
CA SER A 63 21.44 -24.43 11.65
C SER A 63 20.99 -24.32 13.12
N GLN A 64 21.95 -24.22 14.02
CA GLN A 64 21.70 -23.96 15.44
C GLN A 64 21.85 -22.47 15.79
N SER A 65 22.16 -21.65 14.80
CA SER A 65 22.31 -20.20 14.99
C SER A 65 21.04 -19.58 15.59
N THR A 66 21.24 -18.72 16.56
CA THR A 66 20.21 -17.96 17.25
C THR A 66 20.20 -16.49 16.86
N THR A 67 21.02 -16.11 15.88
CA THR A 67 21.14 -14.73 15.37
C THR A 67 21.24 -14.75 13.86
N GLY A 68 20.44 -13.91 13.20
CA GLY A 68 20.51 -13.80 11.75
C GLY A 68 19.66 -12.69 11.19
N VAL A 69 19.84 -12.46 9.89
CA VAL A 69 19.08 -11.49 9.10
C VAL A 69 18.59 -12.13 7.80
N GLY A 70 17.47 -11.64 7.31
CA GLY A 70 16.89 -12.09 6.05
C GLY A 70 16.31 -10.94 5.25
N HIS A 71 16.24 -11.15 3.93
CA HIS A 71 15.80 -10.14 2.99
C HIS A 71 15.05 -10.73 1.80
N THR A 72 13.99 -10.04 1.36
CA THR A 72 13.37 -10.22 0.04
C THR A 72 13.57 -8.96 -0.76
N ARG A 73 14.10 -9.08 -1.99
CA ARG A 73 14.50 -7.95 -2.80
C ARG A 73 13.51 -7.64 -3.91
N TRP A 74 13.24 -6.35 -4.06
CA TRP A 74 12.72 -5.72 -5.26
C TRP A 74 13.85 -4.89 -5.87
N ALA A 75 14.30 -5.24 -7.07
CA ALA A 75 15.49 -4.64 -7.66
C ALA A 75 15.25 -3.17 -8.06
N THR A 76 16.04 -2.26 -7.46
CA THR A 76 16.11 -0.84 -7.81
C THR A 76 17.42 -0.51 -8.50
N HIS A 77 18.56 -0.92 -7.92
CA HIS A 77 19.91 -0.76 -8.46
C HIS A 77 20.57 -2.12 -8.68
N GLY A 78 21.19 -2.30 -9.84
CA GLY A 78 21.75 -3.58 -10.25
C GLY A 78 20.68 -4.58 -10.73
N LYS A 79 21.02 -5.38 -11.73
CA LYS A 79 20.12 -6.40 -12.31
C LYS A 79 19.74 -7.48 -11.29
N VAL A 80 18.70 -8.23 -11.59
CA VAL A 80 18.34 -9.42 -10.81
C VAL A 80 19.40 -10.50 -11.06
N SER A 81 20.25 -10.74 -10.07
CA SER A 81 21.33 -11.75 -10.11
C SER A 81 21.64 -12.24 -8.68
N TYR A 82 22.41 -13.32 -8.57
CA TYR A 82 22.85 -13.88 -7.30
C TYR A 82 23.74 -12.89 -6.52
N GLU A 83 24.67 -12.22 -7.22
CA GLU A 83 25.62 -11.27 -6.65
C GLU A 83 24.91 -10.05 -6.05
N ASN A 84 23.81 -9.64 -6.67
CA ASN A 84 23.01 -8.49 -6.26
C ASN A 84 21.90 -8.85 -5.24
N ALA A 85 21.75 -10.13 -4.88
CA ALA A 85 20.83 -10.55 -3.82
C ALA A 85 21.41 -10.24 -2.43
N HIS A 86 20.58 -9.78 -1.51
CA HIS A 86 20.97 -9.59 -0.11
C HIS A 86 20.91 -10.92 0.66
N PRO A 87 21.62 -11.02 1.79
CA PRO A 87 22.54 -10.07 2.44
C PRO A 87 23.81 -9.79 1.65
N LEU A 88 24.36 -8.56 1.78
CA LEU A 88 25.63 -8.14 1.21
C LEU A 88 26.71 -8.10 2.30
N THR A 89 27.96 -8.38 1.94
CA THR A 89 29.05 -8.52 2.90
C THR A 89 30.17 -7.52 2.63
N GLY A 90 30.98 -7.22 3.64
CA GLY A 90 32.27 -6.53 3.48
C GLY A 90 33.28 -7.37 2.72
N CYS A 91 34.45 -6.81 2.45
CA CYS A 91 35.52 -7.47 1.67
C CYS A 91 36.48 -8.30 2.51
N VAL A 92 36.62 -8.03 3.80
CA VAL A 92 37.53 -8.75 4.69
C VAL A 92 36.80 -9.91 5.35
N ASP A 93 37.16 -11.15 5.01
CA ASP A 93 36.67 -12.42 5.57
C ASP A 93 35.15 -12.52 5.76
N ALA A 94 34.38 -11.60 5.11
CA ALA A 94 32.94 -11.47 5.25
C ALA A 94 32.45 -11.34 6.72
N ASP A 95 33.17 -10.59 7.55
CA ASP A 95 32.84 -10.43 8.98
C ASP A 95 31.56 -9.60 9.23
N VAL A 96 31.15 -8.81 8.24
CA VAL A 96 29.94 -7.96 8.26
C VAL A 96 28.95 -8.44 7.22
N ALA A 97 27.68 -8.57 7.60
CA ALA A 97 26.57 -8.76 6.66
C ALA A 97 25.50 -7.70 6.86
N VAL A 98 24.98 -7.16 5.75
CA VAL A 98 24.01 -6.08 5.71
C VAL A 98 22.80 -6.46 4.83
N VAL A 99 21.61 -6.17 5.30
CA VAL A 99 20.37 -6.14 4.50
C VAL A 99 19.83 -4.72 4.49
N LEU A 100 19.38 -4.24 3.32
CA LEU A 100 18.95 -2.84 3.16
C LEU A 100 17.69 -2.75 2.29
N ASN A 101 16.76 -1.92 2.72
CA ASN A 101 15.63 -1.43 1.95
C ASN A 101 15.84 0.06 1.63
N GLY A 102 15.40 0.50 0.48
CA GLY A 102 15.50 1.91 0.06
C GLY A 102 16.62 2.15 -0.94
N ILE A 103 17.17 3.35 -0.93
CA ILE A 103 18.21 3.82 -1.85
C ILE A 103 19.23 4.66 -1.09
N VAL A 104 20.51 4.39 -1.33
CA VAL A 104 21.64 5.25 -0.94
C VAL A 104 22.00 6.12 -2.14
N GLU A 105 21.60 7.39 -2.10
CA GLU A 105 21.69 8.29 -3.28
C GLU A 105 23.13 8.66 -3.63
N ASN A 106 24.01 8.80 -2.63
CA ASN A 106 25.42 9.13 -2.82
C ASN A 106 26.33 7.90 -2.99
N PHE A 107 25.76 6.71 -3.28
CA PHE A 107 26.53 5.44 -3.30
C PHE A 107 27.68 5.43 -4.30
N MET A 108 27.59 6.14 -5.43
CA MET A 108 28.68 6.17 -6.42
C MET A 108 29.93 6.86 -5.87
N GLU A 109 29.77 8.00 -5.18
CA GLU A 109 30.87 8.73 -4.55
C GLU A 109 31.50 7.91 -3.42
N LEU A 110 30.66 7.26 -2.60
CA LEU A 110 31.12 6.38 -1.52
C LEU A 110 31.87 5.17 -2.07
N ARG A 111 31.36 4.55 -3.13
CA ARG A 111 31.99 3.41 -3.80
C ARG A 111 33.40 3.76 -4.36
N ASP A 112 33.50 4.92 -5.02
CA ASP A 112 34.79 5.39 -5.56
C ASP A 112 35.78 5.67 -4.44
N SER A 113 35.36 6.28 -3.34
CA SER A 113 36.21 6.53 -2.16
C SER A 113 36.69 5.23 -1.51
N LEU A 114 35.77 4.32 -1.22
CA LEU A 114 36.06 3.02 -0.61
C LEU A 114 36.96 2.16 -1.50
N ALA A 115 36.77 2.17 -2.82
CA ALA A 115 37.62 1.48 -3.78
C ALA A 115 39.04 2.06 -3.79
N ALA A 116 39.22 3.38 -3.64
CA ALA A 116 40.51 4.02 -3.51
C ALA A 116 41.23 3.65 -2.21
N GLU A 117 40.50 3.29 -1.17
CA GLU A 117 41.01 2.78 0.11
C GLU A 117 41.34 1.27 0.07
N GLY A 118 40.97 0.58 -1.02
CA GLY A 118 41.28 -0.84 -1.25
C GLY A 118 40.14 -1.80 -1.06
N HIS A 119 38.91 -1.31 -0.79
CA HIS A 119 37.71 -2.14 -0.72
C HIS A 119 37.35 -2.67 -2.12
N THR A 120 36.90 -3.92 -2.17
CA THR A 120 36.49 -4.59 -3.40
C THR A 120 34.99 -4.91 -3.36
N PHE A 121 34.25 -4.47 -4.38
CA PHE A 121 32.81 -4.64 -4.48
C PHE A 121 32.45 -5.88 -5.29
N SER A 122 31.52 -6.67 -4.79
CA SER A 122 31.03 -7.91 -5.40
C SER A 122 29.71 -7.72 -6.15
N SER A 123 28.97 -6.66 -5.87
CA SER A 123 27.66 -6.38 -6.45
C SER A 123 27.61 -5.05 -7.20
N GLU A 124 26.52 -4.85 -7.94
CA GLU A 124 26.17 -3.58 -8.61
C GLU A 124 25.22 -2.72 -7.78
N THR A 125 24.91 -3.15 -6.54
CA THR A 125 23.90 -2.48 -5.70
C THR A 125 24.47 -1.27 -4.97
N ASP A 126 23.61 -0.33 -4.67
CA ASP A 126 23.89 0.81 -3.79
C ASP A 126 24.07 0.36 -2.32
N ALA A 127 23.43 -0.73 -1.92
CA ALA A 127 23.42 -1.20 -0.54
C ALA A 127 24.78 -1.76 -0.06
N GLU A 128 25.64 -2.24 -0.96
CA GLU A 128 26.96 -2.82 -0.59
C GLU A 128 27.89 -1.79 0.05
N VAL A 129 27.75 -0.50 -0.28
CA VAL A 129 28.56 0.55 0.34
C VAL A 129 28.40 0.59 1.85
N VAL A 130 27.22 0.20 2.38
CA VAL A 130 26.96 0.20 3.81
C VAL A 130 27.80 -0.85 4.52
N ALA A 131 27.96 -2.05 3.94
CA ALA A 131 28.82 -3.10 4.51
C ALA A 131 30.27 -2.62 4.62
N HIS A 132 30.79 -2.00 3.54
CA HIS A 132 32.15 -1.48 3.51
C HIS A 132 32.38 -0.26 4.41
N LEU A 133 31.37 0.63 4.56
CA LEU A 133 31.43 1.73 5.52
C LEU A 133 31.50 1.22 6.96
N VAL A 134 30.66 0.23 7.31
CA VAL A 134 30.70 -0.39 8.64
C VAL A 134 32.05 -1.05 8.87
N GLU A 135 32.59 -1.79 7.90
CA GLU A 135 33.90 -2.42 7.96
C GLU A 135 35.02 -1.36 8.18
N ARG A 136 34.97 -0.24 7.45
CA ARG A 136 35.93 0.86 7.57
C ARG A 136 35.95 1.50 8.97
N HIS A 137 34.77 1.65 9.58
CA HIS A 137 34.63 2.29 10.89
C HIS A 137 34.68 1.34 12.06
N TYR A 138 34.78 0.03 11.82
CA TYR A 138 34.79 -0.95 12.88
C TYR A 138 36.13 -0.99 13.62
N ASP A 139 36.11 -0.71 14.92
CA ASP A 139 37.25 -0.76 15.85
C ASP A 139 36.93 -1.60 17.12
N GLY A 140 35.92 -2.48 17.05
CA GLY A 140 35.47 -3.33 18.16
C GLY A 140 34.09 -2.95 18.70
N ASP A 141 33.50 -1.81 18.30
CA ASP A 141 32.13 -1.41 18.63
C ASP A 141 31.27 -1.32 17.38
N LEU A 142 30.40 -2.34 17.20
CA LEU A 142 29.51 -2.41 16.03
C LEU A 142 28.50 -1.27 16.00
N ALA A 143 27.98 -0.85 17.16
CA ALA A 143 26.99 0.22 17.21
C ALA A 143 27.59 1.56 16.79
N GLU A 144 28.82 1.84 17.19
CA GLU A 144 29.55 3.03 16.82
C GLU A 144 29.94 2.99 15.32
N ALA A 145 30.38 1.84 14.81
CA ALA A 145 30.68 1.67 13.39
C ALA A 145 29.45 1.92 12.51
N VAL A 146 28.28 1.38 12.89
CA VAL A 146 27.01 1.63 12.19
C VAL A 146 26.60 3.10 12.28
N ARG A 147 26.78 3.75 13.44
CA ARG A 147 26.49 5.17 13.61
C ARG A 147 27.38 6.04 12.73
N ALA A 148 28.67 5.76 12.66
CA ALA A 148 29.62 6.47 11.81
C ALA A 148 29.29 6.27 10.33
N ALA A 149 29.00 5.04 9.91
CA ALA A 149 28.58 4.72 8.55
C ALA A 149 27.29 5.50 8.17
N TYR A 150 26.29 5.50 9.06
CA TYR A 150 25.02 6.23 8.85
C TYR A 150 25.23 7.71 8.54
N GLN A 151 26.18 8.37 9.21
CA GLN A 151 26.44 9.82 9.03
C GLN A 151 27.01 10.17 7.65
N GLU A 152 27.51 9.19 6.90
CA GLU A 152 28.05 9.40 5.55
C GLU A 152 27.03 9.08 4.45
N LEU A 153 25.87 8.49 4.82
CA LEU A 153 24.84 8.07 3.87
C LEU A 153 23.87 9.22 3.58
N ASP A 154 23.63 9.49 2.31
CA ASP A 154 22.55 10.32 1.82
C ASP A 154 21.49 9.43 1.15
N GLY A 155 20.20 9.78 1.31
CA GLY A 155 19.11 9.04 0.67
C GLY A 155 17.98 8.70 1.62
N HIS A 156 17.32 7.57 1.35
CA HIS A 156 16.23 7.05 2.17
C HIS A 156 16.34 5.54 2.25
N PHE A 157 16.59 5.06 3.44
CA PHE A 157 16.95 3.66 3.65
C PHE A 157 16.58 3.16 5.05
N ALA A 158 16.50 1.85 5.17
CA ALA A 158 16.53 1.13 6.43
C ALA A 158 17.43 -0.09 6.25
N PHE A 159 18.36 -0.32 7.18
CA PHE A 159 19.25 -1.45 7.09
C PHE A 159 19.48 -2.11 8.45
N VAL A 160 19.89 -3.38 8.39
CA VAL A 160 20.25 -4.18 9.57
C VAL A 160 21.59 -4.84 9.32
N VAL A 161 22.45 -4.78 10.33
CA VAL A 161 23.82 -5.27 10.32
C VAL A 161 23.97 -6.36 11.37
N ILE A 162 24.66 -7.44 11.00
CA ILE A 162 25.24 -8.42 11.91
C ILE A 162 26.76 -8.49 11.69
N HIS A 163 27.49 -8.81 12.73
CA HIS A 163 28.95 -8.89 12.70
C HIS A 163 29.42 -10.15 13.43
N ARG A 164 30.42 -10.83 12.86
CA ARG A 164 31.00 -12.07 13.38
C ARG A 164 31.42 -11.99 14.85
N GLU A 165 32.04 -10.87 15.25
CA GLU A 165 32.54 -10.68 16.62
C GLU A 165 31.45 -10.23 17.61
N HIS A 166 30.22 -10.04 17.17
CA HIS A 166 29.09 -9.61 18.02
C HIS A 166 27.94 -10.65 18.04
N PRO A 167 28.21 -11.87 18.55
CA PRO A 167 27.17 -12.88 18.66
C PRO A 167 26.02 -12.37 19.56
N GLY A 168 24.79 -12.63 19.14
CA GLY A 168 23.61 -12.19 19.90
C GLY A 168 23.31 -10.69 19.80
N THR A 169 23.80 -10.02 18.73
CA THR A 169 23.56 -8.59 18.53
C THR A 169 23.13 -8.31 17.08
N LEU A 170 22.05 -7.52 16.95
CA LEU A 170 21.65 -6.88 15.69
C LEU A 170 21.79 -5.37 15.86
N VAL A 171 22.26 -4.69 14.83
CA VAL A 171 22.25 -3.21 14.81
C VAL A 171 21.49 -2.75 13.58
N GLY A 172 20.45 -1.93 13.79
CA GLY A 172 19.65 -1.39 12.70
C GLY A 172 19.55 0.11 12.76
N ALA A 173 19.42 0.73 11.58
CA ALA A 173 19.23 2.16 11.42
C ALA A 173 18.25 2.45 10.30
N ARG A 174 17.62 3.63 10.34
CA ARG A 174 16.67 4.03 9.30
C ARG A 174 16.69 5.53 9.05
N LEU A 175 16.41 5.89 7.81
CA LEU A 175 16.04 7.24 7.39
C LEU A 175 14.87 7.14 6.41
N GLN A 176 13.68 7.56 6.82
CA GLN A 176 12.44 7.60 6.01
C GLN A 176 11.93 6.23 5.46
N CYS A 177 12.63 5.13 5.68
CA CYS A 177 12.17 3.78 5.35
C CYS A 177 11.70 3.05 6.62
N PRO A 178 10.68 2.18 6.54
CA PRO A 178 10.14 1.50 7.71
C PRO A 178 11.13 0.50 8.32
N LEU A 179 11.29 0.59 9.65
CA LEU A 179 11.98 -0.40 10.48
C LEU A 179 11.37 -0.38 11.88
N VAL A 180 11.06 -1.54 12.44
CA VAL A 180 10.36 -1.69 13.72
C VAL A 180 10.95 -2.85 14.51
N VAL A 181 11.00 -2.67 15.85
CA VAL A 181 11.47 -3.70 16.79
C VAL A 181 10.28 -4.48 17.33
N GLY A 182 10.34 -5.81 17.28
CA GLY A 182 9.41 -6.72 17.97
C GLY A 182 10.02 -7.20 19.27
N CYS A 183 9.30 -7.05 20.39
CA CYS A 183 9.75 -7.38 21.74
C CYS A 183 9.15 -8.72 22.19
N GLY A 184 9.90 -9.83 22.10
CA GLY A 184 9.53 -11.13 22.61
C GLY A 184 10.08 -11.39 24.03
N ASP A 185 9.82 -12.57 24.57
CA ASP A 185 10.32 -12.98 25.89
C ASP A 185 11.66 -13.74 25.74
N GLY A 186 12.76 -13.03 25.97
CA GLY A 186 14.13 -13.55 25.75
C GLY A 186 14.52 -13.64 24.28
N GLU A 187 13.82 -12.92 23.43
CA GLU A 187 14.08 -12.84 21.99
C GLU A 187 13.58 -11.52 21.43
N MET A 188 14.20 -11.05 20.36
CA MET A 188 13.87 -9.79 19.71
C MET A 188 13.89 -9.94 18.20
N PHE A 189 13.05 -9.15 17.56
CA PHE A 189 12.92 -9.06 16.11
C PHE A 189 13.20 -7.64 15.64
N LEU A 190 13.73 -7.51 14.44
CA LEU A 190 13.90 -6.23 13.76
C LEU A 190 13.42 -6.40 12.31
N ALA A 191 12.35 -5.71 11.91
CA ALA A 191 11.78 -5.95 10.60
C ALA A 191 11.26 -4.67 9.94
N SER A 192 11.15 -4.70 8.62
CA SER A 192 10.56 -3.61 7.84
C SER A 192 9.02 -3.54 7.98
N SER A 193 8.39 -4.54 8.61
CA SER A 193 6.96 -4.55 8.93
C SER A 193 6.68 -5.44 10.12
N ILE A 194 5.72 -5.05 10.94
CA ILE A 194 5.20 -5.82 12.08
C ILE A 194 4.69 -7.19 11.62
N ALA A 195 4.12 -7.29 10.42
CA ALA A 195 3.62 -8.54 9.85
C ALA A 195 4.67 -9.67 9.84
N ALA A 196 5.95 -9.35 9.72
CA ALA A 196 7.04 -10.34 9.68
C ALA A 196 7.11 -11.21 10.95
N PHE A 197 6.80 -10.63 12.12
CA PHE A 197 6.94 -11.28 13.41
C PHE A 197 5.65 -11.27 14.26
N LEU A 198 4.51 -10.91 13.69
CA LEU A 198 3.24 -10.73 14.44
C LEU A 198 2.79 -11.98 15.21
N ARG A 199 3.10 -13.19 14.72
CA ARG A 199 2.82 -14.46 15.42
C ARG A 199 3.69 -14.68 16.65
N GLU A 200 4.87 -14.07 16.64
CA GLU A 200 5.86 -14.26 17.68
C GLU A 200 5.66 -13.27 18.83
N THR A 201 5.37 -12.01 18.46
CA THR A 201 5.08 -10.95 19.44
C THR A 201 4.22 -9.84 18.83
N ARG A 202 3.32 -9.30 19.66
CA ARG A 202 2.52 -8.10 19.36
C ARG A 202 3.08 -6.83 20.03
N ARG A 203 4.11 -6.98 20.88
CA ARG A 203 4.78 -5.87 21.55
C ARG A 203 5.84 -5.29 20.61
N VAL A 204 5.73 -3.99 20.34
CA VAL A 204 6.61 -3.31 19.39
C VAL A 204 7.16 -2.01 19.95
N LYS A 205 8.36 -1.64 19.48
CA LYS A 205 8.93 -0.31 19.66
C LYS A 205 9.29 0.27 18.30
N LEU A 206 8.90 1.52 18.08
CA LEU A 206 9.16 2.21 16.82
C LEU A 206 10.55 2.85 16.85
N ILE A 207 11.29 2.70 15.75
CA ILE A 207 12.54 3.41 15.51
C ILE A 207 12.21 4.70 14.78
N GLU A 208 12.72 5.83 15.24
CA GLU A 208 12.59 7.11 14.55
C GLU A 208 13.73 7.31 13.53
N ASP A 209 13.58 8.30 12.65
CA ASP A 209 14.67 8.70 11.79
C ASP A 209 15.84 9.23 12.63
N ASP A 210 17.08 9.05 12.14
CA ASP A 210 18.32 9.43 12.85
C ASP A 210 18.56 8.68 14.18
N GLU A 211 18.06 7.44 14.29
CA GLU A 211 18.29 6.54 15.41
C GLU A 211 18.93 5.22 14.99
N ILE A 212 19.84 4.76 15.85
CA ILE A 212 20.47 3.44 15.77
C ILE A 212 19.85 2.56 16.85
N ALA A 213 19.29 1.42 16.47
CA ALA A 213 18.74 0.41 17.37
C ALA A 213 19.75 -0.71 17.57
N VAL A 214 20.25 -0.87 18.77
CA VAL A 214 21.14 -1.97 19.19
C VAL A 214 20.31 -3.00 19.95
N ILE A 215 20.17 -4.19 19.39
CA ILE A 215 19.22 -5.21 19.81
C ILE A 215 19.97 -6.45 20.27
N THR A 216 19.61 -6.94 21.45
CA THR A 216 20.08 -8.19 22.04
C THR A 216 18.88 -9.05 22.46
N PRO A 217 19.02 -10.32 22.81
CA PRO A 217 17.91 -11.15 23.30
C PRO A 217 17.16 -10.55 24.50
N PHE A 218 17.80 -9.64 25.24
CA PHE A 218 17.29 -9.07 26.49
C PHE A 218 16.62 -7.71 26.33
N GLY A 219 16.68 -7.11 25.13
CA GLY A 219 16.05 -5.82 24.86
C GLY A 219 16.75 -5.00 23.79
N VAL A 220 16.27 -3.78 23.61
CA VAL A 220 16.76 -2.82 22.63
C VAL A 220 17.22 -1.53 23.30
N ARG A 221 18.33 -0.98 22.83
CA ARG A 221 18.84 0.34 23.16
C ARG A 221 18.81 1.22 21.93
N PHE A 222 18.19 2.39 22.03
CA PHE A 222 18.16 3.37 20.95
C PHE A 222 19.19 4.47 21.23
N VAL A 223 19.98 4.82 20.21
CA VAL A 223 21.00 5.85 20.27
C VAL A 223 20.80 6.78 19.08
N SER A 224 20.74 8.09 19.32
CA SER A 224 20.67 9.04 18.19
C SER A 224 22.01 9.08 17.42
N VAL A 225 21.98 9.62 16.21
CA VAL A 225 23.20 9.80 15.42
C VAL A 225 24.24 10.69 16.10
N GLU A 226 23.87 11.53 17.07
CA GLU A 226 24.78 12.31 17.91
C GLU A 226 25.29 11.52 19.14
N GLY A 227 24.90 10.25 19.30
CA GLY A 227 25.35 9.39 20.40
C GLY A 227 24.53 9.51 21.69
N GLN A 228 23.35 10.13 21.67
CA GLN A 228 22.50 10.28 22.85
C GLN A 228 21.54 9.10 22.98
N LEU A 229 21.40 8.56 24.21
CA LEU A 229 20.39 7.53 24.49
C LEU A 229 18.98 8.10 24.32
N ARG A 230 18.09 7.30 23.72
CA ARG A 230 16.68 7.60 23.51
C ARG A 230 15.83 6.51 24.17
N GLU A 231 14.75 6.91 24.80
CA GLU A 231 13.74 5.98 25.33
C GLU A 231 12.56 5.92 24.36
N ARG A 232 12.03 4.71 24.15
CA ARG A 232 10.87 4.45 23.29
C ARG A 232 9.84 3.63 24.05
N GLU A 233 8.61 4.09 24.00
CA GLU A 233 7.49 3.37 24.60
C GLU A 233 7.23 2.07 23.83
N GLU A 234 6.89 1.02 24.59
CA GLU A 234 6.42 -0.23 24.02
C GLU A 234 4.92 -0.12 23.77
N MET A 235 4.48 -0.51 22.57
CA MET A 235 3.09 -0.51 22.15
C MET A 235 2.65 -1.94 21.87
N GLU A 236 1.40 -2.25 22.17
CA GLU A 236 0.77 -3.52 21.78
C GLU A 236 -0.08 -3.32 20.52
N VAL A 237 0.11 -4.20 19.53
CA VAL A 237 -0.58 -4.14 18.25
C VAL A 237 -1.77 -5.09 18.26
N ASP A 238 -2.95 -4.56 18.05
CA ASP A 238 -4.22 -5.30 17.98
C ASP A 238 -4.53 -5.73 16.52
N TRP A 239 -3.69 -6.59 15.96
CA TRP A 239 -3.91 -7.19 14.64
C TRP A 239 -4.22 -8.67 14.76
N ASP A 240 -5.16 -9.13 13.92
CA ASP A 240 -5.51 -10.55 13.84
C ASP A 240 -4.60 -11.27 12.83
N ASP A 241 -3.93 -12.32 13.29
CA ASP A 241 -3.02 -13.14 12.47
C ASP A 241 -3.80 -14.08 11.51
N GLU A 242 -5.03 -14.50 11.87
CA GLU A 242 -5.89 -15.33 11.00
C GLU A 242 -6.26 -14.61 9.70
N ALA A 243 -6.23 -13.28 9.69
CA ALA A 243 -6.47 -12.47 8.50
C ALA A 243 -5.42 -12.70 7.39
N ALA A 244 -4.22 -13.18 7.73
CA ALA A 244 -3.15 -13.47 6.77
C ALA A 244 -3.31 -14.81 6.04
N GLU A 245 -4.33 -15.63 6.34
CA GLU A 245 -4.59 -16.91 5.69
C GLU A 245 -5.66 -16.78 4.60
N LYS A 246 -5.60 -17.65 3.55
CA LYS A 246 -6.59 -17.62 2.44
C LYS A 246 -7.99 -18.12 2.85
N GLN A 247 -8.17 -18.71 4.01
CA GLN A 247 -9.46 -19.17 4.57
C GLN A 247 -10.33 -19.97 3.56
N GLY A 248 -9.72 -20.80 2.73
CA GLY A 248 -10.39 -21.62 1.72
C GLY A 248 -10.57 -20.96 0.36
N TYR A 249 -10.26 -19.69 0.20
CA TYR A 249 -10.25 -19.03 -1.10
C TYR A 249 -9.03 -19.44 -1.93
N GLU A 250 -9.19 -19.45 -3.24
CA GLU A 250 -8.12 -19.80 -4.17
C GLU A 250 -6.95 -18.80 -4.11
N THR A 251 -7.26 -17.51 -3.94
CA THR A 251 -6.30 -16.41 -3.93
C THR A 251 -6.62 -15.41 -2.83
N PHE A 252 -5.62 -14.62 -2.40
CA PHE A 252 -5.84 -13.51 -1.48
C PHE A 252 -6.76 -12.44 -2.08
N MET A 253 -6.56 -12.07 -3.34
CA MET A 253 -7.40 -11.07 -3.98
C MET A 253 -8.88 -11.46 -3.96
N LEU A 254 -9.21 -12.73 -4.25
CA LEU A 254 -10.60 -13.18 -4.19
C LEU A 254 -11.16 -13.10 -2.78
N LYS A 255 -10.41 -13.58 -1.78
CA LYS A 255 -10.77 -13.44 -0.36
C LYS A 255 -11.06 -11.99 -0.01
N GLU A 256 -10.17 -11.08 -0.38
CA GLU A 256 -10.26 -9.66 -0.07
C GLU A 256 -11.43 -8.96 -0.77
N ILE A 257 -11.83 -9.41 -1.97
CA ILE A 257 -13.07 -8.97 -2.61
C ILE A 257 -14.28 -9.39 -1.76
N TYR A 258 -14.30 -10.62 -1.23
CA TYR A 258 -15.38 -11.11 -0.38
C TYR A 258 -15.34 -10.58 1.06
N GLU A 259 -14.22 -10.02 1.51
CA GLU A 259 -14.09 -9.34 2.81
C GLU A 259 -14.58 -7.87 2.78
N GLN A 260 -14.95 -7.31 1.64
CA GLN A 260 -15.38 -5.92 1.53
C GLN A 260 -16.58 -5.57 2.44
N PRO A 261 -17.61 -6.43 2.64
CA PRO A 261 -18.67 -6.15 3.59
C PRO A 261 -18.15 -5.88 5.00
N GLN A 262 -17.25 -6.73 5.48
CA GLN A 262 -16.66 -6.59 6.81
C GLN A 262 -15.76 -5.37 6.89
N ALA A 263 -14.90 -5.14 5.89
CA ALA A 263 -14.00 -3.99 5.82
C ALA A 263 -14.77 -2.65 5.86
N VAL A 264 -15.90 -2.56 5.17
CA VAL A 264 -16.79 -1.38 5.20
C VAL A 264 -17.46 -1.24 6.57
N ALA A 265 -17.96 -2.34 7.15
CA ALA A 265 -18.56 -2.34 8.48
C ALA A 265 -17.58 -1.86 9.56
N ASP A 266 -16.33 -2.34 9.53
CA ASP A 266 -15.28 -1.96 10.49
C ASP A 266 -14.83 -0.50 10.28
N THR A 267 -14.84 -0.02 9.04
CA THR A 267 -14.54 1.38 8.71
C THR A 267 -15.62 2.31 9.28
N ILE A 268 -16.88 1.94 9.17
CA ILE A 268 -18.00 2.68 9.78
C ILE A 268 -17.89 2.60 11.30
N GLY A 269 -17.77 1.38 11.83
CA GLY A 269 -17.50 1.04 13.21
C GLY A 269 -18.26 1.88 14.24
N GLU A 270 -17.53 2.42 15.20
CA GLU A 270 -18.08 3.24 16.28
C GLU A 270 -18.45 4.67 15.87
N ARG A 271 -18.02 5.11 14.68
CA ARG A 271 -18.26 6.45 14.16
C ARG A 271 -19.75 6.76 13.93
N VAL A 272 -20.55 5.70 13.74
CA VAL A 272 -22.01 5.80 13.58
C VAL A 272 -22.67 4.81 14.52
N ARG A 273 -23.05 5.24 15.74
CA ARG A 273 -23.72 4.42 16.75
C ARG A 273 -24.96 5.11 17.32
N GLY A 274 -26.07 4.36 17.41
CA GLY A 274 -27.27 4.78 18.13
C GLY A 274 -27.86 6.12 17.65
N GLY A 275 -27.77 6.42 16.37
CA GLY A 275 -28.21 7.69 15.79
C GLY A 275 -27.24 8.85 16.00
N ARG A 276 -26.06 8.62 16.59
CA ARG A 276 -25.00 9.63 16.69
C ARG A 276 -23.95 9.38 15.62
N PHE A 277 -23.55 10.46 14.98
CA PHE A 277 -22.46 10.48 14.03
C PHE A 277 -21.35 11.38 14.54
N GLU A 278 -20.21 10.79 14.86
CA GLU A 278 -19.05 11.48 15.39
C GLU A 278 -17.80 11.00 14.63
N LEU A 279 -17.02 11.95 14.14
CA LEU A 279 -15.72 11.71 13.51
C LEU A 279 -14.67 12.48 14.33
N GLU A 280 -14.54 12.12 15.62
CA GLU A 280 -13.63 12.78 16.55
C GLU A 280 -12.16 12.59 16.18
N ASP A 281 -11.83 11.45 15.58
CA ASP A 281 -10.49 11.10 15.12
C ASP A 281 -9.98 12.04 14.00
N ILE A 282 -10.85 12.83 13.33
CA ILE A 282 -10.41 13.92 12.46
C ILE A 282 -9.60 15.00 13.21
N GLY A 283 -9.86 15.16 14.53
CA GLY A 283 -9.14 16.05 15.42
C GLY A 283 -9.21 17.53 15.05
N LEU A 284 -10.19 17.94 14.25
CA LEU A 284 -10.51 19.33 13.93
C LEU A 284 -11.70 19.78 14.75
N THR A 285 -11.61 20.97 15.34
CA THR A 285 -12.74 21.59 16.02
C THR A 285 -13.79 22.07 15.01
N ASP A 286 -15.04 22.21 15.44
CA ASP A 286 -16.10 22.75 14.59
C ASP A 286 -15.77 24.13 14.03
N VAL A 287 -15.06 24.97 14.80
CA VAL A 287 -14.60 26.29 14.34
C VAL A 287 -13.56 26.17 13.21
N GLU A 288 -12.63 25.23 13.33
CA GLU A 288 -11.66 24.99 12.26
C GLU A 288 -12.36 24.51 10.99
N ILE A 289 -13.29 23.54 11.10
CA ILE A 289 -14.07 23.02 9.98
C ILE A 289 -14.90 24.12 9.29
N GLN A 290 -15.55 25.00 10.07
CA GLN A 290 -16.31 26.13 9.51
C GLN A 290 -15.44 27.13 8.75
N ASN A 291 -14.19 27.29 9.16
CA ASN A 291 -13.24 28.20 8.54
C ASN A 291 -12.52 27.64 7.32
N LEU A 292 -12.62 26.32 7.04
CA LEU A 292 -12.04 25.73 5.85
C LEU A 292 -12.56 26.39 4.57
N ARG A 293 -11.66 26.73 3.65
CA ARG A 293 -11.96 27.30 2.34
C ARG A 293 -11.67 26.35 1.19
N ARG A 294 -10.82 25.36 1.40
CA ARG A 294 -10.40 24.40 0.38
C ARG A 294 -9.98 23.09 1.04
N MET A 295 -10.18 21.98 0.32
CA MET A 295 -9.57 20.68 0.60
C MET A 295 -8.66 20.29 -0.56
N VAL A 296 -7.52 19.71 -0.26
CA VAL A 296 -6.64 19.04 -1.24
C VAL A 296 -6.49 17.59 -0.81
N ILE A 297 -6.67 16.66 -1.73
CA ILE A 297 -6.49 15.21 -1.48
C ILE A 297 -5.25 14.75 -2.24
N LEU A 298 -4.27 14.19 -1.54
CA LEU A 298 -2.99 13.76 -2.11
C LEU A 298 -2.86 12.24 -2.01
N ALA A 299 -2.71 11.58 -3.16
CA ALA A 299 -2.63 10.14 -3.22
C ALA A 299 -2.01 9.65 -4.54
N CYS A 300 -1.74 8.35 -4.64
CA CYS A 300 -1.27 7.66 -5.85
C CYS A 300 -2.15 6.46 -6.17
N GLY A 301 -2.30 6.11 -7.46
CA GLY A 301 -2.96 4.89 -7.93
C GLY A 301 -4.41 4.75 -7.43
N THR A 302 -4.74 3.59 -6.89
CA THR A 302 -6.07 3.26 -6.33
C THR A 302 -6.53 4.27 -5.27
N ALA A 303 -5.63 4.71 -4.39
CA ALA A 303 -5.95 5.71 -3.36
C ALA A 303 -6.29 7.08 -3.98
N TYR A 304 -5.67 7.46 -5.09
CA TYR A 304 -6.04 8.65 -5.85
C TYR A 304 -7.47 8.55 -6.40
N HIS A 305 -7.86 7.38 -6.93
CA HIS A 305 -9.24 7.17 -7.41
C HIS A 305 -10.28 7.29 -6.27
N ALA A 306 -9.95 6.81 -5.07
CA ALA A 306 -10.78 7.05 -3.88
C ALA A 306 -10.87 8.55 -3.55
N GLY A 307 -9.76 9.28 -3.69
CA GLY A 307 -9.72 10.74 -3.54
C GLY A 307 -10.58 11.47 -4.57
N VAL A 308 -10.63 11.00 -5.82
CA VAL A 308 -11.52 11.56 -6.86
C VAL A 308 -12.98 11.36 -6.49
N ILE A 309 -13.38 10.19 -5.93
CA ILE A 309 -14.73 9.99 -5.38
C ILE A 309 -14.97 10.98 -4.23
N GLY A 310 -13.98 11.13 -3.34
CA GLY A 310 -13.99 12.08 -2.23
C GLY A 310 -14.29 13.51 -2.67
N ARG A 311 -13.68 13.97 -3.79
CA ARG A 311 -13.98 15.29 -4.36
C ARG A 311 -15.47 15.46 -4.63
N TYR A 312 -16.10 14.52 -5.33
CA TYR A 312 -17.51 14.63 -5.69
C TYR A 312 -18.39 14.79 -4.45
N VAL A 313 -18.18 13.98 -3.42
CA VAL A 313 -19.03 14.01 -2.21
C VAL A 313 -18.73 15.23 -1.32
N VAL A 314 -17.48 15.68 -1.23
CA VAL A 314 -17.12 16.88 -0.47
C VAL A 314 -17.67 18.14 -1.12
N GLU A 315 -17.59 18.27 -2.44
CA GLU A 315 -18.14 19.40 -3.18
C GLU A 315 -19.68 19.41 -3.13
N GLU A 316 -20.32 18.23 -3.24
CA GLU A 316 -21.77 18.15 -3.22
C GLU A 316 -22.35 18.36 -1.83
N TRP A 317 -21.84 17.66 -0.81
CA TRP A 317 -22.45 17.69 0.51
C TRP A 317 -21.91 18.82 1.39
N ALA A 318 -20.61 19.01 1.43
CA ALA A 318 -19.99 20.03 2.30
C ALA A 318 -19.83 21.40 1.63
N ARG A 319 -20.12 21.52 0.34
CA ARG A 319 -19.93 22.75 -0.47
C ARG A 319 -18.55 23.37 -0.27
N LEU A 320 -17.54 22.51 -0.17
CA LEU A 320 -16.14 22.89 0.01
C LEU A 320 -15.37 22.56 -1.27
N PRO A 321 -14.71 23.53 -1.94
CA PRO A 321 -13.85 23.23 -3.08
C PRO A 321 -12.83 22.16 -2.73
N CYS A 322 -12.78 21.09 -3.53
CA CYS A 322 -11.95 19.92 -3.26
C CYS A 322 -11.15 19.51 -4.50
N GLU A 323 -9.84 19.38 -4.35
CA GLU A 323 -8.91 19.09 -5.44
C GLU A 323 -8.13 17.81 -5.12
N PRO A 324 -8.45 16.67 -5.75
CA PRO A 324 -7.60 15.50 -5.72
C PRO A 324 -6.43 15.69 -6.66
N ASP A 325 -5.24 15.33 -6.21
CA ASP A 325 -4.02 15.45 -7.01
C ASP A 325 -3.12 14.23 -6.83
N ILE A 326 -2.33 13.94 -7.85
CA ILE A 326 -1.32 12.88 -7.82
C ILE A 326 -0.14 13.38 -6.99
N ALA A 327 0.16 12.67 -5.90
CA ALA A 327 1.12 13.13 -4.91
C ALA A 327 2.52 13.37 -5.49
N SER A 328 3.02 12.49 -6.39
CA SER A 328 4.31 12.64 -7.06
C SER A 328 4.43 13.93 -7.86
N GLU A 329 3.36 14.34 -8.55
CA GLU A 329 3.36 15.55 -9.36
C GLU A 329 3.16 16.81 -8.50
N TRP A 330 2.34 16.68 -7.44
CA TRP A 330 1.98 17.80 -6.59
C TRP A 330 3.20 18.39 -5.86
N VAL A 331 4.11 17.53 -5.39
CA VAL A 331 5.34 17.94 -4.69
C VAL A 331 6.20 18.88 -5.53
N TYR A 332 6.36 18.58 -6.82
CA TYR A 332 7.30 19.29 -7.69
C TYR A 332 6.72 20.54 -8.38
N ARG A 333 5.41 20.73 -8.36
CA ARG A 333 4.80 21.90 -9.00
C ARG A 333 4.78 23.19 -8.14
N ASN A 334 5.45 23.19 -6.96
CA ASN A 334 5.46 24.32 -6.04
C ASN A 334 4.03 24.76 -5.64
N PRO A 335 3.28 23.92 -4.92
CA PRO A 335 1.84 24.11 -4.70
C PRO A 335 1.53 25.36 -3.86
N VAL A 336 0.44 26.03 -4.21
CA VAL A 336 -0.06 27.18 -3.45
C VAL A 336 -0.99 26.69 -2.36
N LEU A 337 -0.60 26.87 -1.10
CA LEU A 337 -1.38 26.51 0.08
C LEU A 337 -1.71 27.74 0.92
N ALA A 338 -2.93 27.75 1.47
CA ALA A 338 -3.38 28.71 2.45
C ALA A 338 -3.63 28.00 3.79
N LYS A 339 -3.56 28.74 4.90
CA LYS A 339 -3.74 28.18 6.26
C LYS A 339 -5.13 27.61 6.52
N ASP A 340 -6.13 27.99 5.73
CA ASP A 340 -7.51 27.51 5.75
C ASP A 340 -7.75 26.35 4.75
N THR A 341 -6.65 25.70 4.31
CA THR A 341 -6.67 24.50 3.48
C THR A 341 -6.52 23.26 4.38
N LEU A 342 -7.42 22.28 4.20
CA LEU A 342 -7.27 20.93 4.73
C LEU A 342 -6.60 20.07 3.67
N VAL A 343 -5.48 19.44 4.00
CA VAL A 343 -4.80 18.47 3.13
C VAL A 343 -5.03 17.06 3.67
N VAL A 344 -5.57 16.19 2.83
CA VAL A 344 -5.84 14.79 3.17
C VAL A 344 -4.93 13.89 2.35
N GLY A 345 -4.00 13.20 2.99
CA GLY A 345 -3.17 12.17 2.35
C GLY A 345 -3.83 10.81 2.44
N ILE A 346 -4.02 10.11 1.32
CA ILE A 346 -4.60 8.76 1.32
C ILE A 346 -3.54 7.74 0.90
N SER A 347 -3.23 6.78 1.79
CA SER A 347 -2.31 5.69 1.51
C SER A 347 -2.68 4.47 2.35
N GLN A 348 -3.00 3.34 1.69
CA GLN A 348 -3.34 2.09 2.38
C GLN A 348 -2.24 1.66 3.35
N SER A 349 -1.00 1.65 2.89
CA SER A 349 0.17 1.22 3.68
C SER A 349 0.69 2.30 4.62
N GLY A 350 0.38 3.57 4.35
CA GLY A 350 0.98 4.71 5.03
C GLY A 350 2.47 4.91 4.79
N GLU A 351 3.03 4.17 3.81
CA GLU A 351 4.45 4.16 3.46
C GLU A 351 4.72 4.59 2.02
N THR A 352 3.68 4.98 1.26
CA THR A 352 3.83 5.46 -0.11
C THR A 352 4.64 6.75 -0.09
N ARG A 353 5.88 6.72 -0.60
CA ARG A 353 6.85 7.80 -0.48
C ARG A 353 6.30 9.14 -0.97
N ASP A 354 5.77 9.17 -2.20
CA ASP A 354 5.23 10.41 -2.77
C ASP A 354 4.14 11.02 -1.90
N THR A 355 3.22 10.19 -1.38
CA THR A 355 2.13 10.67 -0.51
C THR A 355 2.67 11.19 0.83
N VAL A 356 3.64 10.49 1.42
CA VAL A 356 4.30 10.91 2.66
C VAL A 356 5.02 12.24 2.47
N GLN A 357 5.80 12.38 1.40
CA GLN A 357 6.51 13.62 1.08
C GLN A 357 5.56 14.79 0.84
N ALA A 358 4.46 14.53 0.12
CA ALA A 358 3.46 15.55 -0.17
C ALA A 358 2.76 16.09 1.10
N VAL A 359 2.33 15.19 2.02
CA VAL A 359 1.71 15.65 3.28
C VAL A 359 2.71 16.35 4.19
N ARG A 360 3.98 15.91 4.22
CA ARG A 360 5.07 16.58 4.93
C ARG A 360 5.25 18.01 4.43
N LEU A 361 5.34 18.22 3.10
CA LEU A 361 5.44 19.53 2.49
C LEU A 361 4.24 20.41 2.82
N ALA A 362 3.03 19.85 2.77
CA ALA A 362 1.81 20.56 3.13
C ALA A 362 1.82 21.05 4.58
N ARG A 363 2.22 20.17 5.52
CA ARG A 363 2.35 20.50 6.95
C ARG A 363 3.40 21.60 7.19
N GLN A 364 4.57 21.47 6.57
CA GLN A 364 5.63 22.49 6.65
C GLN A 364 5.18 23.85 6.10
N SER A 365 4.28 23.85 5.11
CA SER A 365 3.67 25.07 4.56
C SER A 365 2.55 25.65 5.44
N GLY A 366 2.24 24.99 6.57
CA GLY A 366 1.26 25.47 7.57
C GLY A 366 -0.19 25.10 7.28
N ALA A 367 -0.45 24.19 6.33
CA ALA A 367 -1.78 23.61 6.13
C ALA A 367 -2.12 22.60 7.25
N ARG A 368 -3.40 22.40 7.53
CA ARG A 368 -3.86 21.30 8.37
C ARG A 368 -3.80 19.99 7.59
N THR A 369 -3.24 18.93 8.19
CA THR A 369 -3.00 17.67 7.52
C THR A 369 -3.68 16.50 8.24
N VAL A 370 -4.34 15.65 7.45
CA VAL A 370 -4.99 14.42 7.90
C VAL A 370 -4.53 13.28 6.99
N ALA A 371 -4.23 12.13 7.54
CA ALA A 371 -4.00 10.92 6.76
C ALA A 371 -5.20 9.97 6.84
N ILE A 372 -5.53 9.32 5.72
CA ILE A 372 -6.38 8.12 5.68
C ILE A 372 -5.46 6.94 5.37
N THR A 373 -5.32 6.02 6.34
CA THR A 373 -4.45 4.85 6.20
C THR A 373 -5.06 3.62 6.87
N ASN A 374 -4.58 2.44 6.49
CA ASN A 374 -5.05 1.19 7.10
C ASN A 374 -4.12 0.71 8.22
N LEU A 375 -2.84 1.01 8.13
CA LEU A 375 -1.83 0.47 9.03
C LEU A 375 -1.41 1.50 10.08
N MET A 376 -1.27 1.03 11.34
CA MET A 376 -0.83 1.85 12.47
C MET A 376 0.71 1.96 12.50
N GLY A 377 1.22 3.08 13.04
CA GLY A 377 2.66 3.26 13.26
C GLY A 377 3.50 3.45 12.00
N THR A 378 2.86 3.73 10.86
CA THR A 378 3.51 3.94 9.57
C THR A 378 4.02 5.37 9.41
N GLN A 379 4.86 5.62 8.39
CA GLN A 379 5.52 6.91 8.21
C GLN A 379 4.50 8.07 8.09
N ILE A 380 3.43 7.89 7.30
CA ILE A 380 2.44 8.96 7.12
C ILE A 380 1.80 9.39 8.44
N THR A 381 1.66 8.46 9.41
CA THR A 381 1.03 8.75 10.71
C THR A 381 1.83 9.71 11.58
N ARG A 382 3.13 9.85 11.29
CA ARG A 382 4.07 10.77 11.97
C ARG A 382 4.16 12.13 11.28
N GLU A 383 3.81 12.17 10.00
CA GLU A 383 3.94 13.35 9.15
C GLU A 383 2.70 14.24 9.13
N VAL A 384 1.59 13.79 9.69
CA VAL A 384 0.32 14.53 9.69
C VAL A 384 -0.11 14.95 11.10
N ASP A 385 -1.06 15.87 11.18
CA ASP A 385 -1.62 16.32 12.45
C ASP A 385 -2.58 15.28 13.04
N ARG A 386 -3.31 14.53 12.18
CA ARG A 386 -4.31 13.52 12.58
C ARG A 386 -4.39 12.37 11.60
N VAL A 387 -4.86 11.22 12.08
CA VAL A 387 -4.99 9.98 11.30
C VAL A 387 -6.39 9.41 11.41
N LEU A 388 -6.99 9.10 10.28
CA LEU A 388 -8.22 8.34 10.15
C LEU A 388 -7.88 6.92 9.67
N TYR A 389 -8.06 5.91 10.51
CA TYR A 389 -7.80 4.52 10.15
C TYR A 389 -9.01 3.89 9.46
N THR A 390 -8.77 3.20 8.32
CA THR A 390 -9.81 2.46 7.60
C THR A 390 -10.24 1.20 8.32
N ARG A 391 -9.37 0.59 9.13
CA ARG A 391 -9.65 -0.64 9.88
C ARG A 391 -10.09 -1.82 8.98
N ALA A 392 -9.65 -1.85 7.73
CA ALA A 392 -10.05 -2.87 6.75
C ALA A 392 -9.36 -4.23 6.95
N GLY A 393 -8.61 -4.41 8.04
CA GLY A 393 -7.78 -5.58 8.26
C GLY A 393 -6.59 -5.65 7.30
N MET A 394 -5.85 -6.75 7.33
CA MET A 394 -4.69 -6.95 6.46
C MET A 394 -5.13 -7.24 5.02
N GLU A 395 -4.48 -6.61 4.05
CA GLU A 395 -4.67 -6.84 2.62
C GLU A 395 -3.35 -7.28 1.99
N MET A 396 -3.31 -8.56 1.54
CA MET A 396 -2.10 -9.25 1.05
C MET A 396 -1.94 -9.15 -0.46
N GLY A 397 -3.05 -9.20 -1.21
CA GLY A 397 -3.02 -9.05 -2.67
C GLY A 397 -2.41 -7.71 -3.06
N VAL A 398 -1.49 -7.71 -4.06
CA VAL A 398 -0.82 -6.47 -4.49
C VAL A 398 -1.82 -5.46 -5.02
N ALA A 399 -2.76 -5.89 -5.87
CA ALA A 399 -3.85 -5.06 -6.37
C ALA A 399 -4.90 -4.83 -5.27
N ALA A 400 -5.07 -3.58 -4.83
CA ALA A 400 -6.00 -3.23 -3.76
C ALA A 400 -7.46 -3.46 -4.14
N THR A 401 -8.25 -3.96 -3.18
CA THR A 401 -9.70 -4.21 -3.34
C THR A 401 -10.49 -3.67 -2.15
N LYS A 402 -10.46 -4.35 -1.00
CA LYS A 402 -11.22 -3.96 0.20
C LYS A 402 -10.77 -2.63 0.79
N THR A 403 -9.48 -2.33 0.72
CA THR A 403 -8.95 -1.06 1.24
C THR A 403 -9.38 0.13 0.39
N PHE A 404 -9.59 -0.03 -0.92
CA PHE A 404 -10.22 1.00 -1.75
C PHE A 404 -11.62 1.33 -1.27
N THR A 405 -12.48 0.31 -1.10
CA THR A 405 -13.87 0.49 -0.66
C THR A 405 -13.93 1.10 0.74
N ALA A 406 -13.01 0.73 1.63
CA ALA A 406 -12.85 1.31 2.96
C ALA A 406 -12.42 2.79 2.90
N GLN A 407 -11.47 3.16 2.03
CA GLN A 407 -11.06 4.56 1.81
C GLN A 407 -12.22 5.40 1.28
N VAL A 408 -12.98 4.89 0.31
CA VAL A 408 -14.19 5.54 -0.22
C VAL A 408 -15.22 5.76 0.89
N THR A 409 -15.43 4.75 1.74
CA THR A 409 -16.35 4.85 2.89
C THR A 409 -15.92 5.94 3.87
N LEU A 410 -14.62 6.05 4.18
CA LEU A 410 -14.10 7.13 5.02
C LEU A 410 -14.29 8.51 4.37
N MET A 411 -14.14 8.62 3.05
CA MET A 411 -14.43 9.88 2.35
C MET A 411 -15.90 10.26 2.44
N TYR A 412 -16.84 9.30 2.42
CA TYR A 412 -18.26 9.59 2.68
C TYR A 412 -18.48 10.14 4.08
N LEU A 413 -17.92 9.48 5.10
CA LEU A 413 -18.05 9.91 6.49
C LEU A 413 -17.41 11.30 6.71
N LEU A 414 -16.23 11.53 6.14
CA LEU A 414 -15.55 12.82 6.21
C LEU A 414 -16.40 13.93 5.58
N ALA A 415 -16.93 13.72 4.38
CA ALA A 415 -17.76 14.69 3.68
C ALA A 415 -19.07 15.01 4.46
N LEU A 416 -19.70 13.99 5.05
CA LEU A 416 -20.91 14.17 5.89
C LEU A 416 -20.58 14.94 7.18
N ARG A 417 -19.43 14.67 7.83
CA ARG A 417 -19.01 15.46 9.01
C ARG A 417 -18.76 16.93 8.66
N LEU A 418 -18.09 17.17 7.55
CA LEU A 418 -17.89 18.54 7.06
C LEU A 418 -19.24 19.22 6.75
N ALA A 419 -20.17 18.52 6.10
CA ALA A 419 -21.51 19.04 5.79
C ALA A 419 -22.30 19.36 7.06
N GLN A 420 -22.28 18.48 8.05
CA GLN A 420 -22.95 18.64 9.34
C GLN A 420 -22.46 19.92 10.06
N VAL A 421 -21.15 20.09 10.21
CA VAL A 421 -20.57 21.24 10.91
C VAL A 421 -20.76 22.54 10.14
N ARG A 422 -20.63 22.49 8.81
CA ARG A 422 -20.84 23.65 7.93
C ARG A 422 -22.31 23.98 7.68
N ARG A 423 -23.22 23.08 8.08
CA ARG A 423 -24.68 23.21 7.91
C ARG A 423 -25.07 23.40 6.43
N THR A 424 -24.43 22.63 5.56
CA THR A 424 -24.68 22.67 4.11
C THR A 424 -25.73 21.70 3.63
N LEU A 425 -26.06 20.71 4.47
CA LEU A 425 -27.19 19.78 4.31
C LEU A 425 -28.12 19.87 5.53
N PRO A 426 -29.44 19.65 5.35
CA PRO A 426 -30.39 19.40 6.44
C PRO A 426 -29.98 18.18 7.27
N GLU A 427 -30.28 18.19 8.57
CA GLU A 427 -29.95 17.08 9.48
C GLU A 427 -30.66 15.78 9.06
N GLU A 428 -31.92 15.86 8.63
CA GLU A 428 -32.69 14.72 8.12
C GLU A 428 -32.06 14.07 6.88
N GLU A 429 -31.47 14.87 5.99
CA GLU A 429 -30.78 14.37 4.80
C GLU A 429 -29.46 13.69 5.17
N ILE A 430 -28.70 14.24 6.14
CA ILE A 430 -27.49 13.61 6.69
C ILE A 430 -27.84 12.25 7.32
N GLU A 431 -28.91 12.18 8.13
CA GLU A 431 -29.37 10.92 8.74
C GLU A 431 -29.77 9.89 7.68
N GLN A 432 -30.46 10.32 6.63
CA GLN A 432 -30.85 9.44 5.52
C GLN A 432 -29.62 8.88 4.78
N ILE A 433 -28.66 9.74 4.43
CA ILE A 433 -27.43 9.29 3.76
C ILE A 433 -26.61 8.38 4.67
N LEU A 434 -26.49 8.69 5.96
CA LEU A 434 -25.83 7.82 6.95
C LEU A 434 -26.49 6.45 7.05
N GLY A 435 -27.82 6.39 7.01
CA GLY A 435 -28.57 5.12 6.95
C GLY A 435 -28.20 4.29 5.72
N GLU A 436 -28.05 4.95 4.56
CA GLU A 436 -27.60 4.29 3.33
C GLU A 436 -26.12 3.84 3.42
N VAL A 437 -25.24 4.63 4.06
CA VAL A 437 -23.82 4.22 4.32
C VAL A 437 -23.79 3.00 5.23
N GLN A 438 -24.59 2.96 6.30
CA GLN A 438 -24.70 1.82 7.21
C GLN A 438 -25.26 0.56 6.52
N ALA A 439 -26.04 0.71 5.46
CA ALA A 439 -26.58 -0.39 4.67
C ALA A 439 -25.57 -0.95 3.64
N LEU A 440 -24.48 -0.25 3.33
CA LEU A 440 -23.49 -0.69 2.34
C LEU A 440 -22.93 -2.10 2.61
N PRO A 441 -22.52 -2.47 3.85
CA PRO A 441 -22.02 -3.82 4.11
C PRO A 441 -23.00 -4.91 3.68
N THR A 442 -24.29 -4.75 4.03
CA THR A 442 -25.33 -5.72 3.66
C THR A 442 -25.55 -5.75 2.14
N LYS A 443 -25.59 -4.59 1.49
CA LYS A 443 -25.74 -4.51 0.02
C LYS A 443 -24.58 -5.15 -0.71
N ILE A 444 -23.34 -4.96 -0.24
CA ILE A 444 -22.15 -5.59 -0.79
C ILE A 444 -22.21 -7.13 -0.60
N ALA A 445 -22.56 -7.60 0.60
CA ALA A 445 -22.71 -9.02 0.87
C ALA A 445 -23.79 -9.65 -0.04
N THR A 446 -24.95 -9.01 -0.14
CA THR A 446 -26.04 -9.47 -1.03
C THR A 446 -25.59 -9.57 -2.49
N TYR A 447 -24.79 -8.60 -2.96
CA TYR A 447 -24.23 -8.65 -4.30
C TYR A 447 -23.27 -9.83 -4.45
N LEU A 448 -22.34 -10.00 -3.53
CA LEU A 448 -21.30 -11.05 -3.61
C LEU A 448 -21.88 -12.48 -3.50
N ASP A 449 -23.00 -12.65 -2.79
CA ASP A 449 -23.72 -13.91 -2.66
C ASP A 449 -24.67 -14.20 -3.84
N GLY A 450 -24.87 -13.20 -4.72
CA GLY A 450 -25.75 -13.30 -5.88
C GLY A 450 -25.12 -14.03 -7.07
N ASP A 451 -25.97 -14.41 -8.02
CA ASP A 451 -25.54 -14.94 -9.31
C ASP A 451 -25.45 -13.80 -10.34
N HIS A 452 -24.29 -13.63 -10.95
CA HIS A 452 -24.00 -12.55 -11.89
C HIS A 452 -23.27 -13.09 -13.12
N PRO A 453 -23.46 -12.51 -14.32
CA PRO A 453 -22.86 -12.98 -15.58
C PRO A 453 -21.35 -12.65 -15.70
N ILE A 454 -20.62 -12.67 -14.56
CA ILE A 454 -19.19 -12.30 -14.52
C ILE A 454 -18.33 -13.31 -15.28
N GLU A 455 -18.63 -14.60 -15.11
CA GLU A 455 -17.88 -15.66 -15.76
C GLU A 455 -18.08 -15.65 -17.28
N GLU A 456 -19.31 -15.48 -17.74
CA GLU A 456 -19.67 -15.41 -19.16
C GLU A 456 -19.02 -14.19 -19.84
N ILE A 457 -19.05 -13.04 -19.18
CA ILE A 457 -18.38 -11.81 -19.64
C ILE A 457 -16.87 -12.04 -19.73
N ALA A 458 -16.27 -12.61 -18.68
CA ALA A 458 -14.84 -12.88 -18.67
C ALA A 458 -14.43 -13.87 -19.77
N GLN A 459 -15.17 -14.97 -19.97
CA GLN A 459 -14.93 -15.96 -21.02
C GLN A 459 -14.99 -15.35 -22.43
N ARG A 460 -15.90 -14.41 -22.67
CA ARG A 460 -16.03 -13.74 -23.97
C ARG A 460 -14.87 -12.81 -24.26
N HIS A 461 -14.32 -12.15 -23.24
CA HIS A 461 -13.42 -11.03 -23.42
C HIS A 461 -11.96 -11.25 -22.99
N TYR A 462 -11.59 -12.38 -22.34
CA TYR A 462 -10.24 -12.56 -21.78
C TYR A 462 -9.10 -12.53 -22.79
N GLN A 463 -9.38 -12.76 -24.09
CA GLN A 463 -8.39 -12.71 -25.16
C GLN A 463 -8.35 -11.38 -25.92
N LYS A 464 -9.27 -10.45 -25.63
CA LYS A 464 -9.31 -9.14 -26.28
C LYS A 464 -8.02 -8.36 -26.00
N PRO A 465 -7.50 -7.62 -27.00
CA PRO A 465 -6.18 -6.98 -26.89
C PRO A 465 -6.18 -5.69 -26.06
N PHE A 466 -7.34 -5.05 -25.89
CA PHE A 466 -7.50 -3.76 -25.24
C PHE A 466 -8.91 -3.61 -24.67
N PHE A 467 -9.07 -2.82 -23.61
CA PHE A 467 -10.37 -2.45 -23.07
C PHE A 467 -10.47 -0.95 -22.88
N LEU A 468 -11.64 -0.41 -23.21
CA LEU A 468 -11.99 0.97 -22.92
C LEU A 468 -13.02 1.03 -21.79
N TYR A 469 -12.83 1.94 -20.83
CA TYR A 469 -13.76 2.18 -19.72
C TYR A 469 -14.33 3.59 -19.84
N LEU A 470 -15.65 3.73 -19.73
CA LEU A 470 -16.32 5.02 -19.85
C LEU A 470 -17.24 5.28 -18.66
N GLY A 471 -17.10 6.45 -18.05
CA GLY A 471 -17.96 6.88 -16.95
C GLY A 471 -18.26 8.37 -17.02
N ARG A 472 -19.35 8.77 -16.36
CA ARG A 472 -19.65 10.17 -16.12
C ARG A 472 -19.84 10.43 -14.63
N HIS A 473 -19.47 11.64 -14.20
CA HIS A 473 -19.64 12.05 -12.81
C HIS A 473 -18.99 11.02 -11.87
N ILE A 474 -19.73 10.50 -10.88
CA ILE A 474 -19.24 9.49 -9.91
C ILE A 474 -18.85 8.16 -10.59
N GLY A 475 -19.34 7.86 -11.78
CA GLY A 475 -18.96 6.68 -12.56
C GLY A 475 -17.55 6.76 -13.14
N LEU A 476 -16.98 7.96 -13.36
CA LEU A 476 -15.62 8.10 -13.90
C LEU A 476 -14.54 7.51 -12.98
N PRO A 477 -14.43 7.88 -11.69
CA PRO A 477 -13.42 7.28 -10.83
C PRO A 477 -13.61 5.77 -10.63
N VAL A 478 -14.82 5.25 -10.71
CA VAL A 478 -15.08 3.79 -10.71
C VAL A 478 -14.49 3.13 -11.97
N CYS A 479 -14.66 3.75 -13.14
CA CYS A 479 -14.05 3.29 -14.39
C CYS A 479 -12.51 3.36 -14.34
N LEU A 480 -11.94 4.42 -13.77
CA LEU A 480 -10.49 4.54 -13.58
C LEU A 480 -9.95 3.38 -12.73
N GLU A 481 -10.65 3.05 -11.64
CA GLU A 481 -10.27 1.94 -10.76
C GLU A 481 -10.44 0.58 -11.43
N GLY A 482 -11.56 0.34 -12.14
CA GLY A 482 -11.77 -0.91 -12.88
C GLY A 482 -10.74 -1.13 -13.98
N ALA A 483 -10.40 -0.09 -14.74
CA ALA A 483 -9.34 -0.13 -15.74
C ALA A 483 -7.97 -0.42 -15.13
N LEU A 484 -7.66 0.20 -13.98
CA LEU A 484 -6.42 -0.06 -13.26
C LEU A 484 -6.36 -1.53 -12.80
N LYS A 485 -7.42 -2.07 -12.20
CA LYS A 485 -7.47 -3.48 -11.74
C LYS A 485 -7.23 -4.46 -12.90
N LEU A 486 -7.91 -4.27 -14.03
CA LEU A 486 -7.70 -5.16 -15.18
C LEU A 486 -6.27 -5.08 -15.70
N LYS A 487 -5.72 -3.88 -15.84
CA LYS A 487 -4.33 -3.64 -16.29
C LYS A 487 -3.31 -4.33 -15.38
N GLU A 488 -3.45 -4.15 -14.05
CA GLU A 488 -2.49 -4.66 -13.07
C GLU A 488 -2.36 -6.17 -13.08
N ILE A 489 -3.48 -6.90 -13.16
CA ILE A 489 -3.48 -8.35 -12.92
C ILE A 489 -3.59 -9.20 -14.19
N SER A 490 -4.08 -8.63 -15.31
CA SER A 490 -4.21 -9.35 -16.58
C SER A 490 -3.17 -8.98 -17.64
N TYR A 491 -2.50 -7.84 -17.45
CA TYR A 491 -1.56 -7.20 -18.38
C TYR A 491 -2.20 -6.80 -19.72
N ILE A 492 -3.53 -6.73 -19.77
CA ILE A 492 -4.24 -6.16 -20.92
C ILE A 492 -4.14 -4.64 -20.82
N PRO A 493 -3.68 -3.93 -21.87
CA PRO A 493 -3.76 -2.48 -21.91
C PRO A 493 -5.21 -2.01 -21.74
N THR A 494 -5.42 -1.03 -20.88
CA THR A 494 -6.74 -0.47 -20.61
C THR A 494 -6.65 1.04 -20.47
N GLU A 495 -7.68 1.74 -20.87
CA GLU A 495 -7.83 3.18 -20.67
C GLU A 495 -9.23 3.51 -20.12
N ALA A 496 -9.32 4.57 -19.34
CA ALA A 496 -10.59 5.04 -18.80
C ALA A 496 -10.74 6.54 -19.03
N TYR A 497 -11.91 6.96 -19.52
CA TYR A 497 -12.19 8.34 -19.86
C TYR A 497 -13.54 8.82 -19.32
N SER A 498 -13.65 10.11 -19.09
CA SER A 498 -14.96 10.76 -19.08
C SER A 498 -15.68 10.44 -20.39
N ALA A 499 -16.88 9.86 -20.33
CA ALA A 499 -17.58 9.43 -21.54
C ALA A 499 -17.84 10.59 -22.53
N GLY A 500 -17.90 11.84 -22.04
CA GLY A 500 -17.98 13.03 -22.89
C GLY A 500 -16.71 13.30 -23.67
N GLU A 501 -15.53 12.98 -23.11
CA GLU A 501 -14.23 13.19 -23.74
C GLU A 501 -13.91 12.14 -24.81
N MET A 502 -14.66 11.03 -24.86
CA MET A 502 -14.46 9.98 -25.85
C MET A 502 -14.41 10.54 -27.28
N LYS A 503 -15.24 11.53 -27.60
CA LYS A 503 -15.33 12.16 -28.93
C LYS A 503 -14.09 12.96 -29.32
N HIS A 504 -13.23 13.32 -28.37
CA HIS A 504 -12.07 14.18 -28.57
C HIS A 504 -10.76 13.39 -28.79
N GLY A 505 -10.85 12.13 -29.22
CA GLY A 505 -9.71 11.28 -29.55
C GLY A 505 -9.97 9.79 -29.35
N PRO A 506 -10.32 9.34 -28.13
CA PRO A 506 -10.47 7.90 -27.81
C PRO A 506 -11.44 7.13 -28.70
N ILE A 507 -12.45 7.78 -29.25
CA ILE A 507 -13.42 7.18 -30.18
C ILE A 507 -12.75 6.56 -31.42
N ALA A 508 -11.54 6.99 -31.79
CA ALA A 508 -10.77 6.45 -32.89
C ALA A 508 -10.30 5.01 -32.63
N LEU A 509 -10.28 4.55 -31.38
CA LEU A 509 -9.89 3.20 -31.01
C LEU A 509 -11.03 2.18 -31.12
N LEU A 510 -12.28 2.64 -31.29
CA LEU A 510 -13.46 1.77 -31.25
C LEU A 510 -13.62 0.97 -32.55
N ASP A 511 -13.71 -0.34 -32.38
CA ASP A 511 -14.09 -1.32 -33.41
C ASP A 511 -14.74 -2.55 -32.73
N GLU A 512 -15.02 -3.61 -33.48
CA GLU A 512 -15.63 -4.86 -32.99
C GLU A 512 -14.71 -5.67 -32.04
N GLU A 513 -13.40 -5.38 -32.04
CA GLU A 513 -12.42 -6.08 -31.16
C GLU A 513 -12.26 -5.45 -29.80
N ILE A 514 -12.73 -4.21 -29.61
CA ILE A 514 -12.52 -3.44 -28.37
C ILE A 514 -13.79 -3.43 -27.52
N PRO A 515 -13.88 -4.23 -26.44
CA PRO A 515 -14.98 -4.14 -25.50
C PRO A 515 -14.91 -2.83 -24.71
N VAL A 516 -16.09 -2.23 -24.48
CA VAL A 516 -16.25 -1.00 -23.73
C VAL A 516 -17.05 -1.27 -22.47
N VAL A 517 -16.41 -1.07 -21.31
CA VAL A 517 -17.07 -1.20 -20.00
C VAL A 517 -17.61 0.17 -19.58
N VAL A 518 -18.90 0.25 -19.28
CA VAL A 518 -19.56 1.52 -18.96
C VAL A 518 -20.21 1.46 -17.57
N VAL A 519 -19.89 2.42 -16.69
CA VAL A 519 -20.62 2.60 -15.42
C VAL A 519 -21.87 3.46 -15.70
N ALA A 520 -23.03 2.81 -15.72
CA ALA A 520 -24.34 3.36 -16.05
C ALA A 520 -25.33 3.25 -14.89
N THR A 521 -24.88 3.53 -13.65
CA THR A 521 -25.73 3.53 -12.45
C THR A 521 -26.67 4.72 -12.44
N ASP A 522 -27.77 4.60 -11.68
CA ASP A 522 -28.77 5.65 -11.54
C ASP A 522 -28.14 6.97 -11.06
N SER A 523 -28.31 8.01 -11.83
CA SER A 523 -27.81 9.35 -11.53
C SER A 523 -28.45 10.39 -12.45
N HIS A 524 -28.28 11.67 -12.12
CA HIS A 524 -28.75 12.78 -12.96
C HIS A 524 -28.07 12.86 -14.35
N VAL A 525 -27.02 12.07 -14.58
CA VAL A 525 -26.31 11.99 -15.88
C VAL A 525 -26.60 10.70 -16.65
N TYR A 526 -27.51 9.84 -16.18
CA TYR A 526 -27.82 8.54 -16.77
C TYR A 526 -28.13 8.65 -18.28
N ASP A 527 -29.05 9.53 -18.70
CA ASP A 527 -29.41 9.72 -20.10
C ASP A 527 -28.20 10.12 -20.98
N LYS A 528 -27.22 10.83 -20.39
CA LYS A 528 -25.99 11.20 -21.09
C LYS A 528 -25.05 10.00 -21.26
N VAL A 529 -25.03 9.09 -20.25
CA VAL A 529 -24.31 7.83 -20.35
C VAL A 529 -24.91 6.96 -21.44
N VAL A 530 -26.24 6.79 -21.47
CA VAL A 530 -26.95 6.05 -22.52
C VAL A 530 -26.63 6.60 -23.91
N SER A 531 -26.66 7.93 -24.08
CA SER A 531 -26.25 8.55 -25.35
C SER A 531 -24.81 8.16 -25.77
N ASN A 532 -23.88 8.11 -24.81
CA ASN A 532 -22.51 7.70 -25.12
C ASN A 532 -22.41 6.20 -25.44
N ILE A 533 -23.19 5.35 -24.79
CA ILE A 533 -23.29 3.92 -25.15
C ILE A 533 -23.76 3.76 -26.60
N GLN A 534 -24.79 4.50 -27.03
CA GLN A 534 -25.27 4.46 -28.40
C GLN A 534 -24.20 4.90 -29.42
N GLU A 535 -23.39 5.90 -29.07
CA GLU A 535 -22.26 6.33 -29.92
C GLU A 535 -21.16 5.25 -30.04
N VAL A 536 -20.90 4.51 -28.96
CA VAL A 536 -19.98 3.36 -28.93
C VAL A 536 -20.48 2.25 -29.84
N ARG A 537 -21.73 1.83 -29.65
CA ARG A 537 -22.35 0.74 -30.42
C ARG A 537 -22.49 1.08 -31.90
N ALA A 538 -22.68 2.34 -32.26
CA ALA A 538 -22.71 2.79 -33.67
C ALA A 538 -21.37 2.56 -34.38
N ARG A 539 -20.28 2.22 -33.67
CA ARG A 539 -18.95 1.88 -34.22
C ARG A 539 -18.63 0.39 -34.15
N GLY A 540 -19.63 -0.43 -33.75
CA GLY A 540 -19.51 -1.89 -33.68
C GLY A 540 -18.92 -2.44 -32.41
N ALA A 541 -18.49 -1.59 -31.45
CA ALA A 541 -17.91 -2.05 -30.18
C ALA A 541 -18.97 -2.66 -29.26
N GLU A 542 -18.63 -3.77 -28.61
CA GLU A 542 -19.48 -4.42 -27.60
C GLU A 542 -19.43 -3.66 -26.27
N VAL A 543 -20.58 -3.52 -25.63
CA VAL A 543 -20.73 -2.76 -24.38
C VAL A 543 -21.11 -3.66 -23.22
N VAL A 544 -20.31 -3.64 -22.16
CA VAL A 544 -20.60 -4.22 -20.83
C VAL A 544 -21.00 -3.08 -19.90
N ALA A 545 -22.27 -3.03 -19.47
CA ALA A 545 -22.79 -2.00 -18.59
C ALA A 545 -22.87 -2.48 -17.14
N ILE A 546 -22.38 -1.65 -16.21
CA ILE A 546 -22.63 -1.82 -14.77
C ILE A 546 -23.77 -0.88 -14.41
N ALA A 547 -24.93 -1.43 -14.04
CA ALA A 547 -26.17 -0.68 -13.86
C ALA A 547 -26.80 -0.91 -12.49
N THR A 548 -27.70 -0.02 -12.09
CA THR A 548 -28.47 -0.18 -10.85
C THR A 548 -29.59 -1.20 -11.04
N ASP A 549 -29.79 -2.08 -10.07
CA ASP A 549 -30.85 -3.08 -10.06
C ASP A 549 -32.23 -2.43 -10.26
N GLY A 550 -33.05 -3.07 -11.10
CA GLY A 550 -34.37 -2.56 -11.52
C GLY A 550 -34.33 -1.54 -12.68
N ASN A 551 -33.15 -1.25 -13.25
CA ASN A 551 -33.02 -0.46 -14.49
C ASN A 551 -33.09 -1.40 -15.70
N GLU A 552 -34.31 -1.66 -16.19
CA GLU A 552 -34.50 -2.52 -17.36
C GLU A 552 -34.16 -1.84 -18.69
N ASP A 553 -34.19 -0.51 -18.73
CA ASP A 553 -33.91 0.28 -19.96
C ASP A 553 -32.51 0.02 -20.51
N ILE A 554 -31.53 -0.14 -19.64
CA ILE A 554 -30.13 -0.35 -20.03
C ILE A 554 -29.93 -1.62 -20.88
N GLN A 555 -30.79 -2.64 -20.75
CA GLN A 555 -30.73 -3.87 -21.56
C GLN A 555 -30.94 -3.61 -23.06
N HIS A 556 -31.60 -2.52 -23.43
CA HIS A 556 -31.77 -2.13 -24.83
C HIS A 556 -30.53 -1.45 -25.41
N HIS A 557 -29.59 -1.06 -24.55
CA HIS A 557 -28.45 -0.23 -24.91
C HIS A 557 -27.10 -0.94 -24.78
N ALA A 558 -26.99 -1.99 -23.96
CA ALA A 558 -25.75 -2.74 -23.74
C ALA A 558 -25.88 -4.19 -24.24
N ASP A 559 -24.76 -4.83 -24.52
CA ASP A 559 -24.69 -6.22 -24.93
C ASP A 559 -24.66 -7.15 -23.72
N ASP A 560 -24.01 -6.73 -22.62
CA ASP A 560 -24.04 -7.37 -21.32
C ASP A 560 -24.38 -6.34 -20.23
N VAL A 561 -25.13 -6.76 -19.23
CA VAL A 561 -25.47 -5.91 -18.08
C VAL A 561 -25.18 -6.65 -16.76
N VAL A 562 -24.43 -6.00 -15.90
CA VAL A 562 -24.22 -6.44 -14.52
C VAL A 562 -24.93 -5.47 -13.57
N TYR A 563 -25.90 -5.99 -12.83
CA TYR A 563 -26.69 -5.17 -11.92
C TYR A 563 -26.08 -5.13 -10.52
N VAL A 564 -26.05 -3.93 -9.91
CA VAL A 564 -25.64 -3.72 -8.51
C VAL A 564 -26.82 -3.18 -7.70
N PRO A 565 -26.89 -3.47 -6.39
CA PRO A 565 -28.00 -3.02 -5.53
C PRO A 565 -28.19 -1.51 -5.58
N ARG A 566 -29.46 -1.08 -5.51
CA ARG A 566 -29.82 0.34 -5.45
C ARG A 566 -29.37 0.97 -4.13
N THR A 567 -28.78 2.16 -4.19
CA THR A 567 -28.43 3.00 -3.05
C THR A 567 -28.43 4.48 -3.45
N HIS A 568 -28.08 5.38 -2.54
CA HIS A 568 -27.90 6.79 -2.86
C HIS A 568 -26.91 6.96 -4.04
N PRO A 569 -27.17 7.85 -5.02
CA PRO A 569 -26.40 7.96 -6.26
C PRO A 569 -24.87 8.09 -6.05
N PHE A 570 -24.43 8.84 -5.05
CA PHE A 570 -22.99 8.98 -4.75
C PHE A 570 -22.39 7.74 -4.08
N LEU A 571 -23.20 6.94 -3.39
CA LEU A 571 -22.75 5.70 -2.75
C LEU A 571 -22.64 4.52 -3.74
N GLN A 572 -23.22 4.68 -4.94
CA GLN A 572 -23.12 3.66 -6.01
C GLN A 572 -21.68 3.32 -6.37
N ALA A 573 -20.72 4.23 -6.17
CA ALA A 573 -19.31 3.97 -6.44
C ALA A 573 -18.75 2.79 -5.64
N ALA A 574 -19.15 2.64 -4.37
CA ALA A 574 -18.71 1.53 -3.52
C ALA A 574 -19.28 0.17 -3.96
N LEU A 575 -20.42 0.15 -4.64
CA LEU A 575 -21.05 -1.07 -5.19
C LEU A 575 -20.57 -1.37 -6.61
N ALA A 576 -20.52 -0.35 -7.47
CA ALA A 576 -20.20 -0.51 -8.89
C ALA A 576 -18.74 -0.93 -9.17
N VAL A 577 -17.82 -0.72 -8.23
CA VAL A 577 -16.44 -1.18 -8.35
C VAL A 577 -16.30 -2.70 -8.22
N ILE A 578 -17.17 -3.36 -7.45
CA ILE A 578 -17.07 -4.79 -7.13
C ILE A 578 -17.18 -5.68 -8.37
N PRO A 579 -18.19 -5.52 -9.25
CA PRO A 579 -18.21 -6.26 -10.52
C PRO A 579 -16.98 -6.03 -11.38
N LEU A 580 -16.40 -4.83 -11.39
CA LEU A 580 -15.19 -4.55 -12.15
C LEU A 580 -13.97 -5.29 -11.57
N GLN A 581 -13.86 -5.41 -10.24
CA GLN A 581 -12.84 -6.22 -9.58
C GLN A 581 -13.01 -7.71 -9.94
N LEU A 582 -14.23 -8.23 -9.90
CA LEU A 582 -14.53 -9.63 -10.24
C LEU A 582 -14.26 -9.94 -11.72
N ILE A 583 -14.67 -9.07 -12.66
CA ILE A 583 -14.38 -9.22 -14.09
C ILE A 583 -12.86 -9.23 -14.31
N ALA A 584 -12.13 -8.29 -13.75
CA ALA A 584 -10.68 -8.23 -13.85
C ALA A 584 -10.03 -9.51 -13.29
N TYR A 585 -10.47 -9.96 -12.10
CA TYR A 585 -10.01 -11.20 -11.48
C TYR A 585 -10.23 -12.41 -12.39
N ARG A 586 -11.45 -12.62 -12.90
CA ARG A 586 -11.78 -13.75 -13.76
C ARG A 586 -11.01 -13.74 -15.08
N ILE A 587 -10.91 -12.59 -15.73
CA ILE A 587 -10.09 -12.43 -16.94
C ILE A 587 -8.62 -12.81 -16.67
N ALA A 588 -8.04 -12.34 -15.59
CA ALA A 588 -6.67 -12.66 -15.22
C ALA A 588 -6.46 -14.15 -14.94
N ARG A 589 -7.41 -14.81 -14.24
CA ARG A 589 -7.38 -16.25 -13.98
C ARG A 589 -7.50 -17.08 -15.26
N LEU A 590 -8.38 -16.71 -16.19
CA LEU A 590 -8.51 -17.37 -17.49
C LEU A 590 -7.23 -17.23 -18.35
N ARG A 591 -6.48 -16.16 -18.15
CA ARG A 591 -5.16 -15.96 -18.77
C ARG A 591 -4.02 -16.68 -18.06
N GLY A 592 -4.28 -17.36 -16.93
CA GLY A 592 -3.27 -18.06 -16.14
C GLY A 592 -2.34 -17.15 -15.35
N MET A 593 -2.77 -15.90 -15.05
CA MET A 593 -1.95 -14.90 -14.36
C MET A 593 -1.99 -15.09 -12.84
N ASN A 594 -0.88 -14.76 -12.16
CA ASN A 594 -0.84 -14.64 -10.71
C ASN A 594 -1.47 -13.28 -10.30
N VAL A 595 -2.66 -13.33 -9.71
CA VAL A 595 -3.43 -12.15 -9.33
C VAL A 595 -2.98 -11.55 -8.00
N ASP A 596 -2.38 -12.36 -7.12
CA ASP A 596 -1.90 -11.91 -5.81
C ASP A 596 -0.57 -11.17 -5.91
N GLN A 597 0.29 -11.60 -6.84
CA GLN A 597 1.63 -11.05 -7.08
C GLN A 597 1.84 -10.80 -8.59
N PRO A 598 1.19 -9.78 -9.16
CA PRO A 598 1.39 -9.44 -10.57
C PRO A 598 2.80 -8.91 -10.81
N ARG A 599 3.39 -9.29 -11.96
CA ARG A 599 4.76 -8.91 -12.32
C ARG A 599 4.96 -7.39 -12.30
N ASN A 600 6.15 -6.94 -11.92
CA ASN A 600 6.56 -5.54 -11.90
C ASN A 600 5.72 -4.63 -10.97
N LEU A 601 4.95 -5.20 -10.05
CA LEU A 601 4.18 -4.45 -9.07
C LEU A 601 4.53 -4.88 -7.64
N ALA A 602 4.60 -3.93 -6.75
CA ALA A 602 4.73 -4.15 -5.32
C ALA A 602 3.52 -3.55 -4.59
N LYS A 603 3.11 -4.15 -3.46
CA LYS A 603 1.96 -3.68 -2.66
C LYS A 603 2.13 -2.25 -2.19
N THR A 604 3.36 -1.82 -1.93
CA THR A 604 3.68 -0.48 -1.44
C THR A 604 4.93 0.04 -2.14
N VAL A 605 4.90 1.27 -2.62
CA VAL A 605 6.04 1.95 -3.27
C VAL A 605 6.65 2.91 -2.25
N THR A 606 7.85 2.57 -1.74
CA THR A 606 8.60 3.37 -0.75
C THR A 606 9.81 4.08 -1.34
N VAL A 607 10.03 3.94 -2.62
CA VAL A 607 11.09 4.60 -3.38
C VAL A 607 10.46 5.55 -4.39
N GLU A 608 11.20 6.59 -4.74
CA GLU A 608 10.82 7.55 -5.76
C GLU A 608 11.24 7.08 -7.16
#